data_ed08c9915dc48571ad63538c345821ac
#
_entry.id   ed08c9915dc48571ad63538c345821ac
#
_cell.length_a   1.000
_cell.length_b   1.000
_cell.length_c   1.000
_cell.angle_alpha   90.00
_cell.angle_beta   90.00
_cell.angle_gamma   90.00
#
_symmetry.space_group_name_H-M   'P 1'
#
loop_
_entity.id
_entity.type
_entity.pdbx_description
1 polymer ?
#
loop_
_entity_poly.entity_id
_entity_poly.type
_entity_poly.pdbx_seq_one_letter_code
_entity_poly.pdbx_strand_id
1 'polypeptide(L)'
;MQSIQAEFYHYRYLVLFSLCWFALNYAAALSFGAPLLIFADFVKYYSYVLMQYVALCAMALVYIALRALWRKQNAVKTVRQAVCQYVQEERYAALLPILIAMFGIFSCVSMSKSLVQYINPYQWDMYFYEMDIWLHGGVLPHEILLSLTPLNEFSTLMILKLSYMFWFFMMIIAYWYVIFIDGNRVHRDRFLWASSICWVILGGFSALYFSSVGPVFWHDF
;
A
#
# COMPACT_ATOMS: atom_id res chain seq x y z
N MET A 1 15.78 -16.14 -19.93
CA MET A 1 16.26 -14.75 -20.04
C MET A 1 15.41 -13.91 -21.00
N GLN A 2 14.98 -14.43 -22.16
CA GLN A 2 14.13 -13.69 -23.11
C GLN A 2 12.78 -13.28 -22.52
N SER A 3 12.14 -14.13 -21.71
CA SER A 3 10.85 -13.81 -21.07
C SER A 3 10.95 -12.67 -20.05
N ILE A 4 12.00 -12.60 -19.23
CA ILE A 4 12.21 -11.53 -18.25
C ILE A 4 12.44 -10.19 -18.98
N GLN A 5 13.23 -10.16 -20.05
CA GLN A 5 13.45 -8.94 -20.84
C GLN A 5 12.16 -8.44 -21.49
N ALA A 6 11.33 -9.35 -22.01
CA ALA A 6 10.02 -9.02 -22.57
C ALA A 6 9.08 -8.40 -21.53
N GLU A 7 9.06 -8.94 -20.30
CA GLU A 7 8.26 -8.41 -19.21
C GLU A 7 8.78 -7.04 -18.72
N PHE A 8 10.10 -6.82 -18.63
CA PHE A 8 10.64 -5.49 -18.36
C PHE A 8 10.26 -4.49 -19.45
N TYR A 9 10.28 -4.89 -20.71
CA TYR A 9 9.84 -4.04 -21.81
C TYR A 9 8.35 -3.72 -21.73
N HIS A 10 7.51 -4.68 -21.33
CA HIS A 10 6.08 -4.47 -21.13
C HIS A 10 5.79 -3.49 -19.99
N TYR A 11 6.43 -3.68 -18.82
CA TYR A 11 6.21 -2.84 -17.64
C TYR A 11 7.15 -1.63 -17.56
N ARG A 12 7.92 -1.32 -18.61
CA ARG A 12 8.90 -0.22 -18.61
C ARG A 12 8.31 1.14 -18.20
N TYR A 13 7.09 1.44 -18.63
CA TYR A 13 6.44 2.70 -18.28
C TYR A 13 6.01 2.76 -16.82
N LEU A 14 5.59 1.65 -16.24
CA LEU A 14 5.27 1.56 -14.81
C LEU A 14 6.54 1.73 -13.95
N VAL A 15 7.65 1.10 -14.37
CA VAL A 15 8.96 1.28 -13.72
C VAL A 15 9.45 2.73 -13.87
N LEU A 16 9.37 3.31 -15.06
CA LEU A 16 9.72 4.71 -15.28
C LEU A 16 8.87 5.65 -14.45
N PHE A 17 7.57 5.41 -14.34
CA PHE A 17 6.67 6.19 -13.49
C PHE A 17 7.11 6.14 -12.02
N SER A 18 7.47 4.96 -11.51
CA SER A 18 8.02 4.80 -10.15
C SER A 18 9.34 5.58 -9.96
N LEU A 19 10.25 5.49 -10.94
CA LEU A 19 11.53 6.21 -10.89
C LEU A 19 11.34 7.73 -10.98
N CYS A 20 10.43 8.22 -11.82
CA CYS A 20 10.09 9.64 -11.88
C CYS A 20 9.51 10.13 -10.55
N TRP A 21 8.62 9.34 -9.92
CA TRP A 21 8.07 9.67 -8.62
C TRP A 21 9.14 9.71 -7.52
N PHE A 22 10.08 8.77 -7.55
CA PHE A 22 11.24 8.80 -6.67
C PHE A 22 12.09 10.05 -6.89
N ALA A 23 12.42 10.38 -8.14
CA ALA A 23 13.23 11.56 -8.48
C ALA A 23 12.56 12.87 -8.02
N LEU A 24 11.23 12.98 -8.18
CA LEU A 24 10.46 14.14 -7.69
C LEU A 24 10.55 14.28 -6.17
N ASN A 25 10.36 13.19 -5.42
CA ASN A 25 10.48 13.22 -3.96
C ASN A 25 11.91 13.55 -3.52
N TYR A 26 12.91 13.03 -4.21
CA TYR A 26 14.30 13.33 -3.94
C TYR A 26 14.63 14.82 -4.18
N ALA A 27 14.19 15.35 -5.32
CA ALA A 27 14.38 16.76 -5.65
C ALA A 27 13.65 17.67 -4.64
N ALA A 28 12.42 17.30 -4.22
CA ALA A 28 11.69 18.03 -3.19
C ALA A 28 12.45 18.01 -1.85
N ALA A 29 12.95 16.85 -1.41
CA ALA A 29 13.74 16.76 -0.18
C ALA A 29 14.95 17.69 -0.19
N LEU A 30 15.69 17.72 -1.29
CA LEU A 30 16.83 18.63 -1.45
C LEU A 30 16.41 20.10 -1.46
N SER A 31 15.35 20.44 -2.19
CA SER A 31 14.90 21.83 -2.35
C SER A 31 14.37 22.45 -1.06
N PHE A 32 13.74 21.65 -0.21
CA PHE A 32 13.14 22.09 1.06
C PHE A 32 14.01 21.77 2.28
N GLY A 33 15.24 21.30 2.08
CA GLY A 33 16.20 21.06 3.18
C GLY A 33 15.77 19.90 4.12
N ALA A 34 14.97 18.98 3.63
CA ALA A 34 14.56 17.82 4.42
C ALA A 34 15.76 16.86 4.64
N PRO A 35 15.90 16.25 5.82
CA PRO A 35 17.01 15.36 6.10
C PRO A 35 16.95 14.12 5.21
N LEU A 36 18.10 13.74 4.62
CA LEU A 36 18.21 12.56 3.76
C LEU A 36 17.92 11.23 4.50
N LEU A 37 17.86 11.25 5.84
CA LEU A 37 17.39 10.13 6.66
C LEU A 37 15.96 9.64 6.29
N ILE A 38 15.14 10.50 5.65
CA ILE A 38 13.84 10.13 5.10
C ILE A 38 13.98 8.95 4.11
N PHE A 39 15.13 8.82 3.43
CA PHE A 39 15.41 7.70 2.54
C PHE A 39 15.68 6.37 3.27
N ALA A 40 16.06 6.40 4.55
CA ALA A 40 16.18 5.18 5.34
C ALA A 40 14.81 4.52 5.55
N ASP A 41 13.75 5.31 5.68
CA ASP A 41 12.38 4.81 5.77
C ASP A 41 11.93 4.14 4.46
N PHE A 42 12.38 4.63 3.31
CA PHE A 42 12.13 3.98 2.01
C PHE A 42 12.58 2.51 2.03
N VAL A 43 13.82 2.24 2.43
CA VAL A 43 14.37 0.87 2.49
C VAL A 43 13.62 0.02 3.52
N LYS A 44 13.27 0.59 4.66
CA LYS A 44 12.53 -0.08 5.73
C LYS A 44 11.14 -0.50 5.27
N TYR A 45 10.35 0.41 4.68
CA TYR A 45 9.01 0.09 4.16
C TYR A 45 9.07 -0.93 3.04
N TYR A 46 10.03 -0.80 2.13
CA TYR A 46 10.25 -1.77 1.06
C TYR A 46 10.50 -3.18 1.61
N SER A 47 11.35 -3.30 2.62
CA SER A 47 11.66 -4.58 3.27
C SER A 47 10.43 -5.21 3.95
N TYR A 48 9.63 -4.41 4.66
CA TYR A 48 8.41 -4.90 5.32
C TYR A 48 7.38 -5.43 4.31
N VAL A 49 7.14 -4.68 3.23
CA VAL A 49 6.18 -5.10 2.21
C VAL A 49 6.67 -6.38 1.52
N LEU A 50 7.96 -6.48 1.19
CA LEU A 50 8.53 -7.70 0.61
C LEU A 50 8.36 -8.91 1.53
N MET A 51 8.62 -8.75 2.83
CA MET A 51 8.44 -9.82 3.82
C MET A 51 6.98 -10.28 3.90
N GLN A 52 6.01 -9.35 3.85
CA GLN A 52 4.58 -9.69 3.83
C GLN A 52 4.20 -10.52 2.60
N TYR A 53 4.71 -10.17 1.41
CA TYR A 53 4.45 -10.95 0.19
C TYR A 53 5.06 -12.36 0.25
N VAL A 54 6.27 -12.49 0.79
CA VAL A 54 6.88 -13.80 1.02
C VAL A 54 6.03 -14.65 1.98
N ALA A 55 5.54 -14.05 3.07
CA ALA A 55 4.65 -14.73 4.01
C ALA A 55 3.33 -15.17 3.36
N LEU A 56 2.70 -14.32 2.54
CA LEU A 56 1.48 -14.68 1.80
C LEU A 56 1.72 -15.83 0.80
N CYS A 57 2.85 -15.83 0.10
CA CYS A 57 3.22 -16.94 -0.77
C CYS A 57 3.41 -18.25 0.02
N ALA A 58 4.08 -18.19 1.17
CA ALA A 58 4.23 -19.34 2.05
C ALA A 58 2.88 -19.87 2.55
N MET A 59 1.99 -18.97 2.99
CA MET A 59 0.63 -19.34 3.42
C MET A 59 -0.18 -19.97 2.28
N ALA A 60 -0.05 -19.50 1.04
CA ALA A 60 -0.70 -20.09 -0.12
C ALA A 60 -0.21 -21.54 -0.37
N LEU A 61 1.09 -21.79 -0.26
CA LEU A 61 1.64 -23.13 -0.40
C LEU A 61 1.16 -24.07 0.73
N VAL A 62 1.10 -23.59 1.96
CA VAL A 62 0.54 -24.32 3.11
C VAL A 62 -0.94 -24.63 2.87
N TYR A 63 -1.72 -23.65 2.40
CA TYR A 63 -3.13 -23.88 2.06
C TYR A 63 -3.30 -24.98 0.98
N ILE A 64 -2.50 -24.94 -0.08
CA ILE A 64 -2.51 -25.99 -1.13
C ILE A 64 -2.20 -27.36 -0.53
N ALA A 65 -1.20 -27.44 0.34
CA ALA A 65 -0.83 -28.69 1.02
C ALA A 65 -1.96 -29.22 1.91
N LEU A 66 -2.55 -28.39 2.76
CA LEU A 66 -3.66 -28.76 3.64
C LEU A 66 -4.90 -29.20 2.86
N ARG A 67 -5.25 -28.49 1.79
CA ARG A 67 -6.33 -28.86 0.89
C ARG A 67 -6.10 -30.21 0.21
N ALA A 68 -4.86 -30.50 -0.20
CA ALA A 68 -4.49 -31.80 -0.78
C ALA A 68 -4.66 -32.91 0.25
N LEU A 69 -4.19 -32.72 1.50
CA LEU A 69 -4.37 -33.66 2.60
C LEU A 69 -5.84 -33.94 2.88
N TRP A 70 -6.66 -32.89 2.95
CA TRP A 70 -8.11 -33.02 3.14
C TRP A 70 -8.79 -33.82 2.03
N ARG A 71 -8.30 -33.68 0.79
CA ARG A 71 -8.76 -34.47 -0.37
C ARG A 71 -8.11 -35.85 -0.48
N LYS A 72 -7.35 -36.28 0.53
CA LYS A 72 -6.60 -37.54 0.54
C LYS A 72 -5.60 -37.67 -0.64
N GLN A 73 -5.08 -36.55 -1.11
CA GLN A 73 -4.06 -36.48 -2.17
C GLN A 73 -2.66 -36.32 -1.55
N ASN A 74 -1.62 -36.66 -2.32
CA ASN A 74 -0.25 -36.43 -1.88
C ASN A 74 0.08 -34.94 -1.88
N ALA A 75 0.21 -34.33 -0.69
CA ALA A 75 0.45 -32.92 -0.51
C ALA A 75 1.72 -32.43 -1.21
N VAL A 76 2.83 -33.17 -1.08
CA VAL A 76 4.11 -32.82 -1.69
C VAL A 76 4.02 -32.83 -3.22
N LYS A 77 3.35 -33.82 -3.80
CA LYS A 77 3.14 -33.92 -5.25
C LYS A 77 2.28 -32.75 -5.74
N THR A 78 1.19 -32.41 -5.02
CA THR A 78 0.27 -31.31 -5.37
C THR A 78 0.96 -29.96 -5.30
N VAL A 79 1.72 -29.68 -4.23
CA VAL A 79 2.50 -28.45 -4.11
C VAL A 79 3.54 -28.34 -5.21
N ARG A 80 4.29 -29.42 -5.46
CA ARG A 80 5.29 -29.45 -6.54
C ARG A 80 4.65 -29.17 -7.91
N GLN A 81 3.50 -29.76 -8.19
CA GLN A 81 2.77 -29.52 -9.44
C GLN A 81 2.35 -28.05 -9.58
N ALA A 82 1.80 -27.45 -8.53
CA ALA A 82 1.41 -26.04 -8.53
C ALA A 82 2.63 -25.13 -8.80
N VAL A 83 3.74 -25.36 -8.15
CA VAL A 83 4.99 -24.60 -8.37
C VAL A 83 5.52 -24.82 -9.80
N CYS A 84 5.56 -26.08 -10.28
CA CYS A 84 6.02 -26.36 -11.64
C CYS A 84 5.13 -25.68 -12.69
N GLN A 85 3.81 -25.72 -12.51
CA GLN A 85 2.88 -25.00 -13.40
C GLN A 85 3.13 -23.50 -13.42
N TYR A 86 3.29 -22.88 -12.26
CA TYR A 86 3.60 -21.45 -12.13
C TYR A 86 4.89 -21.07 -12.87
N VAL A 87 5.92 -21.94 -12.77
CA VAL A 87 7.19 -21.76 -13.46
C VAL A 87 7.05 -21.97 -14.96
N GLN A 88 6.29 -23.00 -15.40
CA GLN A 88 6.07 -23.28 -16.82
C GLN A 88 5.26 -22.18 -17.52
N GLU A 89 4.32 -21.54 -16.81
CA GLU A 89 3.57 -20.40 -17.30
C GLU A 89 4.39 -19.09 -17.31
N GLU A 90 5.67 -19.16 -16.93
CA GLU A 90 6.62 -18.03 -16.88
C GLU A 90 6.11 -16.80 -16.10
N ARG A 91 5.12 -16.99 -15.22
CA ARG A 91 4.51 -15.89 -14.42
C ARG A 91 5.53 -15.17 -13.57
N TYR A 92 6.57 -15.85 -13.09
CA TYR A 92 7.66 -15.26 -12.32
C TYR A 92 8.40 -14.14 -13.08
N ALA A 93 8.39 -14.17 -14.42
CA ALA A 93 9.10 -13.19 -15.22
C ALA A 93 8.53 -11.77 -15.06
N ALA A 94 7.21 -11.66 -14.88
CA ALA A 94 6.52 -10.39 -14.65
C ALA A 94 6.71 -9.87 -13.22
N LEU A 95 7.03 -10.74 -12.24
CA LEU A 95 7.11 -10.35 -10.84
C LEU A 95 8.17 -9.27 -10.61
N LEU A 96 9.37 -9.43 -11.16
CA LEU A 96 10.48 -8.54 -10.87
C LEU A 96 10.20 -7.09 -11.28
N PRO A 97 9.79 -6.76 -12.52
CA PRO A 97 9.46 -5.39 -12.90
C PRO A 97 8.26 -4.83 -12.14
N ILE A 98 7.23 -5.64 -11.87
CA ILE A 98 6.05 -5.21 -11.10
C ILE A 98 6.44 -4.88 -9.65
N LEU A 99 7.19 -5.76 -8.98
CA LEU A 99 7.61 -5.54 -7.60
C LEU A 99 8.50 -4.31 -7.47
N ILE A 100 9.45 -4.11 -8.39
CA ILE A 100 10.28 -2.90 -8.42
C ILE A 100 9.40 -1.66 -8.52
N ALA A 101 8.45 -1.64 -9.46
CA ALA A 101 7.60 -0.47 -9.69
C ALA A 101 6.66 -0.22 -8.51
N MET A 102 5.91 -1.22 -8.07
CA MET A 102 4.87 -1.05 -7.05
C MET A 102 5.45 -0.73 -5.68
N PHE A 103 6.52 -1.44 -5.29
CA PHE A 103 7.18 -1.15 -4.01
C PHE A 103 7.86 0.22 -4.03
N GLY A 104 8.43 0.61 -5.17
CA GLY A 104 8.96 1.96 -5.33
C GLY A 104 7.87 3.02 -5.16
N ILE A 105 6.70 2.85 -5.78
CA ILE A 105 5.56 3.78 -5.65
C ILE A 105 5.11 3.89 -4.19
N PHE A 106 4.85 2.76 -3.51
CA PHE A 106 4.38 2.77 -2.12
C PHE A 106 5.39 3.40 -1.16
N SER A 107 6.67 3.06 -1.32
CA SER A 107 7.73 3.63 -0.49
C SER A 107 7.85 5.14 -0.70
N CYS A 108 7.73 5.61 -1.95
CA CYS A 108 7.74 7.03 -2.26
C CYS A 108 6.51 7.77 -1.74
N VAL A 109 5.32 7.16 -1.72
CA VAL A 109 4.12 7.76 -1.09
C VAL A 109 4.33 7.94 0.41
N SER A 110 4.92 6.95 1.09
CA SER A 110 5.28 7.09 2.52
C SER A 110 6.31 8.20 2.74
N MET A 111 7.31 8.30 1.86
CA MET A 111 8.31 9.35 1.90
C MET A 111 7.69 10.74 1.65
N SER A 112 6.74 10.86 0.68
CA SER A 112 6.01 12.11 0.43
C SER A 112 5.30 12.61 1.68
N LYS A 113 4.68 11.72 2.45
CA LYS A 113 4.02 12.08 3.72
C LYS A 113 5.00 12.63 4.75
N SER A 114 6.22 12.09 4.82
CA SER A 114 7.26 12.61 5.70
C SER A 114 7.79 13.98 5.24
N LEU A 115 7.64 14.31 3.95
CA LEU A 115 8.04 15.61 3.39
C LEU A 115 7.01 16.72 3.63
N VAL A 116 5.76 16.39 3.98
CA VAL A 116 4.67 17.39 4.14
C VAL A 116 5.10 18.54 5.05
N GLN A 117 5.67 18.25 6.21
CA GLN A 117 6.09 19.25 7.21
C GLN A 117 7.17 20.23 6.69
N TYR A 118 7.95 19.84 5.67
CA TYR A 118 9.01 20.70 5.09
C TYR A 118 8.49 21.51 3.90
N ILE A 119 7.50 20.99 3.16
CA ILE A 119 7.00 21.60 1.92
C ILE A 119 5.83 22.55 2.20
N ASN A 120 4.86 22.09 2.99
CA ASN A 120 3.64 22.84 3.28
C ASN A 120 3.29 22.65 4.75
N PRO A 121 3.51 23.68 5.61
CA PRO A 121 3.11 23.64 7.00
C PRO A 121 1.61 23.30 7.12
N TYR A 122 1.25 22.60 8.17
CA TYR A 122 -0.12 22.15 8.42
C TYR A 122 -1.10 23.35 8.56
N GLN A 123 -1.79 23.67 7.47
CA GLN A 123 -2.65 24.86 7.39
C GLN A 123 -4.13 24.51 7.34
N TRP A 124 -4.48 23.26 7.06
CA TRP A 124 -5.86 22.86 6.82
C TRP A 124 -6.59 22.31 8.04
N ASP A 125 -5.92 22.13 9.17
CA ASP A 125 -6.52 21.51 10.37
C ASP A 125 -7.72 22.32 10.89
N MET A 126 -7.61 23.65 11.00
CA MET A 126 -8.72 24.48 11.43
C MET A 126 -9.92 24.40 10.47
N TYR A 127 -9.67 24.45 9.15
CA TYR A 127 -10.73 24.34 8.15
C TYR A 127 -11.43 23.00 8.21
N PHE A 128 -10.70 21.91 8.39
CA PHE A 128 -11.28 20.57 8.54
C PHE A 128 -12.08 20.46 9.83
N TYR A 129 -11.57 20.99 10.93
CA TYR A 129 -12.27 21.02 12.21
C TYR A 129 -13.61 21.79 12.11
N GLU A 130 -13.60 23.01 11.56
CA GLU A 130 -14.80 23.80 11.36
C GLU A 130 -15.79 23.12 10.40
N MET A 131 -15.29 22.50 9.34
CA MET A 131 -16.11 21.73 8.40
C MET A 131 -16.75 20.53 9.06
N ASP A 132 -16.02 19.79 9.90
CA ASP A 132 -16.57 18.66 10.65
C ASP A 132 -17.70 19.09 11.59
N ILE A 133 -17.52 20.17 12.36
CA ILE A 133 -18.57 20.74 13.22
C ILE A 133 -19.79 21.16 12.39
N TRP A 134 -19.56 21.85 11.26
CA TRP A 134 -20.65 22.30 10.41
C TRP A 134 -21.44 21.13 9.80
N LEU A 135 -20.76 20.11 9.28
CA LEU A 135 -21.39 18.93 8.69
C LEU A 135 -22.19 18.09 9.70
N HIS A 136 -21.80 18.11 10.97
CA HIS A 136 -22.38 17.27 12.02
C HIS A 136 -23.25 18.07 13.00
N GLY A 137 -23.74 19.25 12.59
CA GLY A 137 -24.71 20.02 13.39
C GLY A 137 -24.16 20.58 14.69
N GLY A 138 -22.89 20.91 14.75
CA GLY A 138 -22.24 21.53 15.92
C GLY A 138 -21.56 20.54 16.87
N VAL A 139 -21.49 19.26 16.51
CA VAL A 139 -20.91 18.19 17.32
C VAL A 139 -19.79 17.52 16.53
N LEU A 140 -18.72 17.11 17.20
CA LEU A 140 -17.63 16.41 16.52
C LEU A 140 -18.00 14.96 16.17
N PRO A 141 -17.55 14.44 15.01
CA PRO A 141 -17.91 13.08 14.56
C PRO A 141 -17.63 11.97 15.58
N HIS A 142 -16.53 12.09 16.33
CA HIS A 142 -16.18 11.10 17.35
C HIS A 142 -17.11 11.14 18.57
N GLU A 143 -17.63 12.30 18.96
CA GLU A 143 -18.60 12.44 20.05
C GLU A 143 -19.93 11.80 19.66
N ILE A 144 -20.37 12.00 18.40
CA ILE A 144 -21.57 11.32 17.87
C ILE A 144 -21.37 9.80 17.89
N LEU A 145 -20.23 9.31 17.44
CA LEU A 145 -19.92 7.89 17.41
C LEU A 145 -19.95 7.29 18.82
N LEU A 146 -19.33 7.97 19.80
CA LEU A 146 -19.32 7.52 21.20
C LEU A 146 -20.72 7.53 21.81
N SER A 147 -21.56 8.50 21.47
CA SER A 147 -22.95 8.56 21.97
C SER A 147 -23.84 7.45 21.39
N LEU A 148 -23.56 7.00 20.16
CA LEU A 148 -24.33 5.94 19.48
C LEU A 148 -23.89 4.52 19.85
N THR A 149 -22.70 4.36 20.43
CA THR A 149 -22.19 3.04 20.78
C THR A 149 -22.48 2.70 22.24
N PRO A 150 -23.05 1.51 22.55
CA PRO A 150 -23.24 1.04 23.93
C PRO A 150 -21.93 0.60 24.60
N LEU A 151 -20.82 0.71 23.89
CA LEU A 151 -19.50 0.30 24.33
C LEU A 151 -18.79 1.46 25.04
N ASN A 152 -17.88 1.14 25.94
CA ASN A 152 -17.00 2.14 26.49
C ASN A 152 -16.05 2.69 25.41
N GLU A 153 -15.47 3.88 25.64
CA GLU A 153 -14.57 4.57 24.73
C GLU A 153 -13.41 3.66 24.27
N PHE A 154 -12.77 2.95 25.19
CA PHE A 154 -11.66 2.04 24.88
C PHE A 154 -12.06 0.95 23.87
N SER A 155 -13.22 0.32 24.07
CA SER A 155 -13.70 -0.73 23.17
C SER A 155 -14.04 -0.18 21.78
N THR A 156 -14.64 1.00 21.72
CA THR A 156 -14.96 1.69 20.46
C THR A 156 -13.69 2.02 19.67
N LEU A 157 -12.70 2.63 20.33
CA LEU A 157 -11.41 2.93 19.72
C LEU A 157 -10.67 1.68 19.26
N MET A 158 -10.74 0.58 20.03
CA MET A 158 -10.11 -0.70 19.64
C MET A 158 -10.76 -1.27 18.37
N ILE A 159 -12.09 -1.22 18.25
CA ILE A 159 -12.81 -1.68 17.05
C ILE A 159 -12.43 -0.84 15.84
N LEU A 160 -12.37 0.49 15.97
CA LEU A 160 -11.94 1.38 14.89
C LEU A 160 -10.52 1.08 14.44
N LYS A 161 -9.59 0.91 15.39
CA LYS A 161 -8.21 0.56 15.10
C LYS A 161 -8.09 -0.78 14.38
N LEU A 162 -8.82 -1.80 14.84
CA LEU A 162 -8.84 -3.11 14.17
C LEU A 162 -9.44 -3.04 12.76
N SER A 163 -10.52 -2.27 12.57
CA SER A 163 -11.13 -2.05 11.25
C SER A 163 -10.17 -1.34 10.30
N TYR A 164 -9.43 -0.35 10.78
CA TYR A 164 -8.40 0.33 10.00
C TYR A 164 -7.24 -0.60 9.63
N MET A 165 -6.77 -1.43 10.57
CA MET A 165 -5.74 -2.43 10.29
C MET A 165 -6.22 -3.49 9.30
N PHE A 166 -7.50 -3.91 9.41
CA PHE A 166 -8.10 -4.86 8.50
C PHE A 166 -8.16 -4.34 7.06
N TRP A 167 -8.42 -3.04 6.87
CA TRP A 167 -8.39 -2.43 5.54
C TRP A 167 -7.00 -2.56 4.88
N PHE A 168 -5.92 -2.25 5.61
CA PHE A 168 -4.56 -2.45 5.11
C PHE A 168 -4.28 -3.90 4.74
N PHE A 169 -4.71 -4.84 5.57
CA PHE A 169 -4.57 -6.27 5.30
C PHE A 169 -5.30 -6.69 4.02
N MET A 170 -6.53 -6.24 3.84
CA MET A 170 -7.31 -6.50 2.62
C MET A 170 -6.64 -5.91 1.38
N MET A 171 -6.07 -4.72 1.48
CA MET A 171 -5.32 -4.09 0.40
C MET A 171 -4.09 -4.94 0.01
N ILE A 172 -3.30 -5.39 0.99
CA ILE A 172 -2.14 -6.25 0.74
C ILE A 172 -2.55 -7.55 0.04
N ILE A 173 -3.64 -8.18 0.47
CA ILE A 173 -4.18 -9.39 -0.18
C ILE A 173 -4.62 -9.10 -1.61
N ALA A 174 -5.29 -7.97 -1.87
CA ALA A 174 -5.73 -7.60 -3.21
C ALA A 174 -4.54 -7.45 -4.17
N TYR A 175 -3.50 -6.72 -3.76
CA TYR A 175 -2.27 -6.61 -4.56
C TYR A 175 -1.58 -7.94 -4.74
N TRP A 176 -1.45 -8.74 -3.68
CA TRP A 176 -0.86 -10.07 -3.76
C TRP A 176 -1.62 -10.95 -4.76
N TYR A 177 -2.95 -10.97 -4.69
CA TYR A 177 -3.79 -11.72 -5.62
C TYR A 177 -3.53 -11.30 -7.07
N VAL A 178 -3.58 -10.00 -7.34
CA VAL A 178 -3.39 -9.45 -8.69
C VAL A 178 -1.98 -9.72 -9.22
N ILE A 179 -0.96 -9.59 -8.39
CA ILE A 179 0.44 -9.76 -8.81
C ILE A 179 0.78 -11.25 -9.02
N PHE A 180 0.37 -12.12 -8.09
CA PHE A 180 0.84 -13.51 -8.05
C PHE A 180 -0.16 -14.53 -8.60
N ILE A 181 -1.47 -14.29 -8.49
CA ILE A 181 -2.51 -15.28 -8.77
C ILE A 181 -3.27 -14.96 -10.06
N ASP A 182 -3.62 -13.69 -10.29
CA ASP A 182 -4.43 -13.31 -11.45
C ASP A 182 -3.70 -13.60 -12.76
N GLY A 183 -4.26 -14.52 -13.56
CA GLY A 183 -3.75 -14.88 -14.89
C GLY A 183 -4.12 -13.88 -15.98
N ASN A 184 -5.07 -12.97 -15.71
CA ASN A 184 -5.53 -12.00 -16.70
C ASN A 184 -4.62 -10.77 -16.74
N ARG A 185 -3.75 -10.72 -17.76
CA ARG A 185 -2.78 -9.64 -17.95
C ARG A 185 -3.44 -8.27 -18.07
N VAL A 186 -4.53 -8.16 -18.81
CA VAL A 186 -5.22 -6.87 -19.01
C VAL A 186 -5.81 -6.36 -17.71
N HIS A 187 -6.42 -7.24 -16.93
CA HIS A 187 -6.95 -6.88 -15.61
C HIS A 187 -5.84 -6.44 -14.67
N ARG A 188 -4.75 -7.20 -14.60
CA ARG A 188 -3.56 -6.87 -13.80
C ARG A 188 -2.99 -5.50 -14.17
N ASP A 189 -2.78 -5.23 -15.47
CA ASP A 189 -2.22 -3.96 -15.94
C ASP A 189 -3.10 -2.77 -15.58
N ARG A 190 -4.42 -2.89 -15.78
CA ARG A 190 -5.39 -1.86 -15.40
C ARG A 190 -5.37 -1.59 -13.89
N PHE A 191 -5.35 -2.64 -13.07
CA PHE A 191 -5.30 -2.51 -11.62
C PHE A 191 -4.01 -1.82 -11.17
N LEU A 192 -2.86 -2.25 -11.68
CA LEU A 192 -1.56 -1.68 -11.32
C LEU A 192 -1.47 -0.19 -11.70
N TRP A 193 -1.92 0.18 -12.90
CA TRP A 193 -1.92 1.58 -13.32
C TRP A 193 -2.91 2.43 -12.53
N ALA A 194 -4.17 2.00 -12.41
CA ALA A 194 -5.18 2.74 -11.68
C ALA A 194 -4.76 2.98 -10.23
N SER A 195 -4.30 1.93 -9.56
CA SER A 195 -3.83 2.04 -8.17
C SER A 195 -2.59 2.93 -8.03
N SER A 196 -1.61 2.83 -8.95
CA SER A 196 -0.42 3.68 -8.94
C SER A 196 -0.77 5.16 -9.07
N ILE A 197 -1.65 5.50 -10.00
CA ILE A 197 -2.12 6.87 -10.22
C ILE A 197 -2.88 7.37 -8.99
N CYS A 198 -3.80 6.56 -8.44
CA CYS A 198 -4.53 6.92 -7.23
C CYS A 198 -3.58 7.17 -6.04
N TRP A 199 -2.59 6.31 -5.83
CA TRP A 199 -1.63 6.48 -4.73
C TRP A 199 -0.77 7.73 -4.89
N VAL A 200 -0.31 8.05 -6.10
CA VAL A 200 0.49 9.24 -6.36
C VAL A 200 -0.36 10.51 -6.23
N ILE A 201 -1.57 10.54 -6.81
CA ILE A 201 -2.43 11.71 -6.76
C ILE A 201 -2.98 11.91 -5.35
N LEU A 202 -3.64 10.90 -4.77
CA LEU A 202 -4.32 11.04 -3.49
C LEU A 202 -3.35 10.94 -2.31
N GLY A 203 -2.45 9.95 -2.33
CA GLY A 203 -1.50 9.72 -1.25
C GLY A 203 -0.28 10.64 -1.27
N GLY A 204 0.06 11.20 -2.43
CA GLY A 204 1.17 12.14 -2.62
C GLY A 204 0.69 13.58 -2.75
N PHE A 205 0.24 13.99 -3.94
CA PHE A 205 -0.08 15.41 -4.22
C PHE A 205 -1.20 15.96 -3.35
N SER A 206 -2.33 15.24 -3.20
CA SER A 206 -3.43 15.74 -2.36
C SER A 206 -3.03 15.82 -0.89
N ALA A 207 -2.24 14.88 -0.39
CA ALA A 207 -1.72 14.92 0.98
C ALA A 207 -0.77 16.10 1.22
N LEU A 208 0.03 16.47 0.21
CA LEU A 208 0.90 17.66 0.28
C LEU A 208 0.09 18.96 0.21
N TYR A 209 -0.94 19.03 -0.63
CA TYR A 209 -1.79 20.23 -0.78
C TYR A 209 -2.68 20.45 0.44
N PHE A 210 -3.41 19.41 0.85
CA PHE A 210 -4.30 19.45 2.03
C PHE A 210 -3.54 19.01 3.28
N SER A 211 -2.40 19.63 3.56
CA SER A 211 -1.55 19.27 4.68
C SER A 211 -2.28 19.44 6.02
N SER A 212 -2.39 18.36 6.76
CA SER A 212 -3.04 18.27 8.07
C SER A 212 -2.28 17.29 8.96
N VAL A 213 -2.11 17.64 10.24
CA VAL A 213 -1.58 16.70 11.25
C VAL A 213 -2.64 15.69 11.66
N GLY A 214 -3.91 16.00 11.40
CA GLY A 214 -5.06 15.23 11.83
C GLY A 214 -5.53 15.56 13.25
N PRO A 215 -6.79 15.22 13.58
CA PRO A 215 -7.44 15.68 14.81
C PRO A 215 -6.77 15.22 16.10
N VAL A 216 -6.01 14.11 16.06
CA VAL A 216 -5.32 13.56 17.25
C VAL A 216 -4.14 14.44 17.69
N PHE A 217 -3.46 15.08 16.74
CA PHE A 217 -2.24 15.86 16.99
C PHE A 217 -2.46 17.38 16.89
N TRP A 218 -3.68 17.81 16.66
CA TRP A 218 -4.03 19.22 16.48
C TRP A 218 -3.57 20.13 17.64
N HIS A 219 -3.64 19.64 18.90
CA HIS A 219 -3.28 20.43 20.08
C HIS A 219 -1.78 20.49 20.35
N ASP A 220 -0.95 19.73 19.61
CA ASP A 220 0.50 19.64 19.78
C ASP A 220 1.26 20.60 18.85
N PHE A 221 0.53 21.32 17.96
CA PHE A 221 1.02 22.28 16.96
C PHE A 221 0.20 23.57 17.01
#